data_8fc00d7a4b66d113842d8bdb2e83972c
#
_entry.id   8fc00d7a4b66d113842d8bdb2e83972c
#
_cell.length_a   1.000
_cell.length_b   1.000
_cell.length_c   1.000
_cell.angle_alpha   90.00
_cell.angle_beta   90.00
_cell.angle_gamma   90.00
#
_symmetry.space_group_name_H-M   'P 1'
#
loop_
_entity.id
_entity.type
_entity.pdbx_description
1 polymer ?
#
loop_
_entity_poly.entity_id
_entity_poly.type
_entity_poly.pdbx_seq_one_letter_code
_entity_poly.pdbx_strand_id
1 'polypeptide(L)'
;ARFVDLRFTDTKGKQHHFTVPARIVLDDPEEWFENGQAFDGSSIGGWKGIQASDMQLRPDPATAFIDPFYDDTTVVLTCDVIDPADGQGYDRDPRSIARRAEAYLKSSGIGDTAYFGPEPEFFVFDGVEFETDMHKTRYEITSESGAWASGLHMDGQNTGHRPAVKGGYAPVAPIDAGQDLRSAMVNILEELGIEVEVHHAEVGTGSQMEIGTRFATLVKRADQTQDMKYVIQNVAHNFGKTATFMPKPIMGDNGSGMHVHQSIWKDGQNLFAGDGYAGLSDTAL
;
A
#
# COMPACT_ATOMS: atom_id res chain seq x y z
N ALA A 1 -23.43 5.22 7.28
CA ALA A 1 -22.44 6.03 6.58
C ALA A 1 -23.08 7.21 5.87
N ARG A 2 -22.37 8.29 5.71
CA ARG A 2 -22.81 9.47 4.96
C ARG A 2 -22.36 9.43 3.51
N PHE A 3 -21.18 8.82 3.30
CA PHE A 3 -20.57 8.70 1.99
C PHE A 3 -20.08 7.26 1.73
N VAL A 4 -19.92 6.93 0.45
CA VAL A 4 -19.25 5.73 -0.05
C VAL A 4 -18.10 6.18 -0.95
N ASP A 5 -16.91 5.72 -0.65
CA ASP A 5 -15.66 6.06 -1.34
C ASP A 5 -15.19 4.84 -2.15
N LEU A 6 -15.11 5.01 -3.47
CA LEU A 6 -14.78 3.98 -4.44
C LEU A 6 -13.32 4.11 -4.82
N ARG A 7 -12.50 3.13 -4.48
CA ARG A 7 -11.05 3.15 -4.72
C ARG A 7 -10.63 2.16 -5.77
N PHE A 8 -9.70 2.57 -6.62
CA PHE A 8 -9.04 1.72 -7.62
C PHE A 8 -7.59 2.16 -7.82
N THR A 9 -6.77 1.30 -8.42
CA THR A 9 -5.33 1.52 -8.58
C THR A 9 -4.97 1.59 -10.06
N ASP A 10 -4.15 2.56 -10.47
CA ASP A 10 -3.64 2.66 -11.82
C ASP A 10 -2.40 1.77 -12.05
N THR A 11 -1.93 1.70 -13.31
CA THR A 11 -0.73 0.93 -13.70
C THR A 11 0.57 1.40 -13.08
N LYS A 12 0.59 2.59 -12.47
CA LYS A 12 1.75 3.12 -11.72
C LYS A 12 1.68 2.79 -10.22
N GLY A 13 0.62 2.10 -9.78
CA GLY A 13 0.38 1.80 -8.38
C GLY A 13 -0.20 2.96 -7.57
N LYS A 14 -0.63 4.04 -8.24
CA LYS A 14 -1.33 5.14 -7.58
C LYS A 14 -2.79 4.77 -7.35
N GLN A 15 -3.26 4.94 -6.12
CA GLN A 15 -4.66 4.80 -5.78
C GLN A 15 -5.43 6.07 -6.15
N HIS A 16 -6.59 5.90 -6.77
CA HIS A 16 -7.55 6.93 -7.14
C HIS A 16 -8.88 6.65 -6.45
N HIS A 17 -9.71 7.67 -6.29
CA HIS A 17 -11.03 7.48 -5.69
C HIS A 17 -12.10 8.42 -6.27
N PHE A 18 -13.35 7.99 -6.09
CA PHE A 18 -14.56 8.80 -6.28
C PHE A 18 -15.49 8.59 -5.10
N THR A 19 -16.02 9.66 -4.55
CA THR A 19 -16.91 9.60 -3.41
C THR A 19 -18.34 9.93 -3.83
N VAL A 20 -19.29 9.10 -3.47
CA VAL A 20 -20.72 9.32 -3.70
C VAL A 20 -21.48 9.45 -2.38
N PRO A 21 -22.55 10.26 -2.30
CA PRO A 21 -23.44 10.25 -1.14
C PRO A 21 -24.07 8.88 -0.93
N ALA A 22 -24.09 8.37 0.30
CA ALA A 22 -24.61 7.03 0.59
C ALA A 22 -26.06 6.81 0.13
N ARG A 23 -26.88 7.90 0.06
CA ARG A 23 -28.25 7.83 -0.45
C ARG A 23 -28.33 7.28 -1.88
N ILE A 24 -27.33 7.54 -2.72
CA ILE A 24 -27.27 7.04 -4.13
C ILE A 24 -27.19 5.51 -4.13
N VAL A 25 -26.37 4.96 -3.22
CA VAL A 25 -26.22 3.50 -3.09
C VAL A 25 -27.45 2.87 -2.45
N LEU A 26 -28.08 3.57 -1.50
CA LEU A 26 -29.24 3.08 -0.74
C LEU A 26 -30.57 3.15 -1.51
N ASP A 27 -30.64 3.90 -2.59
CA ASP A 27 -31.83 4.03 -3.42
C ASP A 27 -32.16 2.70 -4.13
N ASP A 28 -31.16 2.07 -4.75
CA ASP A 28 -31.23 0.70 -5.25
C ASP A 28 -29.85 0.03 -5.15
N PRO A 29 -29.54 -0.64 -4.01
CA PRO A 29 -28.23 -1.22 -3.78
C PRO A 29 -27.87 -2.33 -4.78
N GLU A 30 -28.82 -3.18 -5.15
CA GLU A 30 -28.57 -4.32 -6.07
C GLU A 30 -28.17 -3.79 -7.44
N GLU A 31 -28.95 -2.89 -8.01
CA GLU A 31 -28.67 -2.27 -9.29
C GLU A 31 -27.35 -1.48 -9.25
N TRP A 32 -27.09 -0.75 -8.15
CA TRP A 32 -25.90 0.07 -8.02
C TRP A 32 -24.60 -0.79 -7.95
N PHE A 33 -24.61 -1.90 -7.21
CA PHE A 33 -23.46 -2.81 -7.17
C PHE A 33 -23.23 -3.55 -8.48
N GLU A 34 -24.29 -3.83 -9.26
CA GLU A 34 -24.18 -4.45 -10.59
C GLU A 34 -23.65 -3.46 -11.63
N ASN A 35 -24.23 -2.25 -11.68
CA ASN A 35 -23.89 -1.23 -12.67
C ASN A 35 -22.65 -0.43 -12.30
N GLY A 36 -22.34 -0.28 -11.00
CA GLY A 36 -21.19 0.46 -10.51
C GLY A 36 -21.24 1.96 -10.82
N GLN A 37 -20.05 2.59 -10.79
CA GLN A 37 -19.86 4.03 -11.03
C GLN A 37 -19.07 4.26 -12.31
N ALA A 38 -19.66 5.02 -13.25
CA ALA A 38 -18.96 5.44 -14.46
C ALA A 38 -17.90 6.52 -14.15
N PHE A 39 -16.79 6.50 -14.88
CA PHE A 39 -15.74 7.52 -14.82
C PHE A 39 -15.01 7.66 -16.16
N ASP A 40 -14.26 8.76 -16.29
CA ASP A 40 -13.44 9.05 -17.48
C ASP A 40 -12.05 8.40 -17.38
N GLY A 41 -11.86 7.30 -18.07
CA GLY A 41 -10.57 6.58 -18.14
C GLY A 41 -9.48 7.33 -18.92
N SER A 42 -9.81 8.36 -19.69
CA SER A 42 -8.79 9.18 -20.38
C SER A 42 -8.04 10.10 -19.40
N SER A 43 -8.61 10.36 -18.23
CA SER A 43 -7.96 11.08 -17.14
C SER A 43 -6.94 10.25 -16.39
N ILE A 44 -6.89 8.93 -16.61
CA ILE A 44 -5.89 8.03 -16.04
C ILE A 44 -4.76 7.82 -17.05
N GLY A 45 -3.56 8.30 -16.69
CA GLY A 45 -2.41 8.26 -17.59
C GLY A 45 -2.08 6.86 -18.13
N GLY A 46 -2.10 6.71 -19.46
CA GLY A 46 -1.78 5.47 -20.16
C GLY A 46 -2.94 4.47 -20.27
N TRP A 47 -4.17 4.85 -19.90
CA TRP A 47 -5.33 3.95 -20.00
C TRP A 47 -6.06 4.11 -21.33
N LYS A 48 -6.96 5.06 -21.44
CA LYS A 48 -7.84 5.23 -22.61
C LYS A 48 -7.55 6.54 -23.34
N GLY A 49 -7.90 6.57 -24.63
CA GLY A 49 -7.98 7.83 -25.38
C GLY A 49 -9.36 8.49 -25.19
N ILE A 50 -9.43 9.79 -25.42
CA ILE A 50 -10.65 10.59 -25.24
C ILE A 50 -11.87 10.08 -26.05
N GLN A 51 -11.63 9.37 -27.15
CA GLN A 51 -12.70 8.85 -28.01
C GLN A 51 -13.35 7.55 -27.51
N ALA A 52 -12.78 6.92 -26.47
CA ALA A 52 -13.28 5.70 -25.86
C ALA A 52 -13.02 5.74 -24.35
N SER A 53 -13.33 6.88 -23.74
CA SER A 53 -12.92 7.21 -22.37
C SER A 53 -13.80 6.58 -21.29
N ASP A 54 -15.01 6.17 -21.62
CA ASP A 54 -15.95 5.63 -20.64
C ASP A 54 -15.43 4.33 -20.03
N MET A 55 -15.36 4.31 -18.72
CA MET A 55 -14.97 3.19 -17.87
C MET A 55 -15.94 3.06 -16.71
N GLN A 56 -15.96 1.89 -16.07
CA GLN A 56 -16.86 1.60 -14.97
C GLN A 56 -16.09 1.04 -13.77
N LEU A 57 -16.36 1.58 -12.59
CA LEU A 57 -15.91 0.99 -11.31
C LEU A 57 -16.99 0.07 -10.80
N ARG A 58 -16.67 -1.20 -10.62
CA ARG A 58 -17.53 -2.19 -9.99
C ARG A 58 -17.04 -2.45 -8.57
N PRO A 59 -17.78 -1.98 -7.55
CA PRO A 59 -17.36 -2.12 -6.16
C PRO A 59 -17.37 -3.59 -5.72
N ASP A 60 -16.38 -3.97 -4.91
CA ASP A 60 -16.32 -5.28 -4.27
C ASP A 60 -16.76 -5.15 -2.80
N PRO A 61 -17.97 -5.60 -2.43
CA PRO A 61 -18.48 -5.45 -1.07
C PRO A 61 -17.65 -6.20 -0.01
N ALA A 62 -16.86 -7.21 -0.42
CA ALA A 62 -16.00 -7.94 0.50
C ALA A 62 -14.80 -7.11 1.00
N THR A 63 -14.54 -5.96 0.38
CA THR A 63 -13.44 -5.04 0.76
C THR A 63 -13.88 -3.90 1.67
N ALA A 64 -15.16 -3.88 2.07
CA ALA A 64 -15.75 -2.77 2.79
C ALA A 64 -15.10 -2.51 4.17
N PHE A 65 -14.72 -1.26 4.42
CA PHE A 65 -14.35 -0.79 5.75
C PHE A 65 -14.79 0.68 5.96
N ILE A 66 -14.79 1.12 7.23
CA ILE A 66 -15.05 2.53 7.56
C ILE A 66 -13.71 3.27 7.53
N ASP A 67 -13.63 4.36 6.76
CA ASP A 67 -12.43 5.19 6.71
C ASP A 67 -12.14 5.84 8.07
N PRO A 68 -10.93 5.61 8.64
CA PRO A 68 -10.60 6.12 9.96
C PRO A 68 -10.13 7.58 9.99
N PHE A 69 -10.00 8.23 8.83
CA PHE A 69 -9.40 9.56 8.72
C PHE A 69 -10.37 10.68 8.31
N TYR A 70 -11.55 10.33 7.79
CA TYR A 70 -12.55 11.32 7.40
C TYR A 70 -13.47 11.70 8.57
N ASP A 71 -13.82 12.98 8.68
CA ASP A 71 -14.73 13.49 9.71
C ASP A 71 -16.14 12.90 9.59
N ASP A 72 -16.65 12.80 8.36
CA ASP A 72 -17.93 12.17 8.07
C ASP A 72 -17.77 10.66 7.85
N THR A 73 -18.59 9.84 8.51
CA THR A 73 -18.57 8.39 8.36
C THR A 73 -18.67 7.97 6.89
N THR A 74 -17.58 7.44 6.36
CA THR A 74 -17.40 7.04 4.95
C THR A 74 -17.09 5.56 4.87
N VAL A 75 -17.86 4.81 4.08
CA VAL A 75 -17.54 3.41 3.72
C VAL A 75 -16.61 3.44 2.52
N VAL A 76 -15.50 2.75 2.62
CA VAL A 76 -14.56 2.53 1.51
C VAL A 76 -14.84 1.19 0.85
N LEU A 77 -14.82 1.16 -0.48
CA LEU A 77 -14.92 -0.05 -1.29
C LEU A 77 -13.83 -0.04 -2.35
N THR A 78 -13.06 -1.12 -2.42
CA THR A 78 -12.14 -1.34 -3.54
C THR A 78 -12.90 -1.84 -4.75
N CYS A 79 -12.59 -1.31 -5.93
CA CYS A 79 -13.32 -1.59 -7.16
C CYS A 79 -12.48 -2.35 -8.17
N ASP A 80 -13.13 -3.24 -8.91
CA ASP A 80 -12.65 -3.70 -10.21
C ASP A 80 -12.94 -2.63 -11.26
N VAL A 81 -12.05 -2.47 -12.22
CA VAL A 81 -12.25 -1.57 -13.37
C VAL A 81 -12.74 -2.38 -14.56
N ILE A 82 -13.88 -2.01 -15.09
CA ILE A 82 -14.54 -2.70 -16.20
C ILE A 82 -14.48 -1.86 -17.46
N ASP A 83 -14.17 -2.49 -18.58
CA ASP A 83 -14.35 -1.89 -19.90
C ASP A 83 -15.81 -2.08 -20.37
N PRO A 84 -16.61 -1.02 -20.50
CA PRO A 84 -18.02 -1.17 -20.90
C PRO A 84 -18.18 -1.67 -22.32
N ALA A 85 -17.12 -1.64 -23.16
CA ALA A 85 -17.18 -2.13 -24.53
C ALA A 85 -17.38 -3.66 -24.62
N ASP A 86 -16.88 -4.41 -23.63
CA ASP A 86 -16.99 -5.88 -23.61
C ASP A 86 -17.49 -6.42 -22.24
N GLY A 87 -17.66 -5.55 -21.25
CA GLY A 87 -18.11 -5.91 -19.90
C GLY A 87 -17.08 -6.69 -19.08
N GLN A 88 -15.82 -6.76 -19.55
CA GLN A 88 -14.74 -7.50 -18.90
C GLN A 88 -13.88 -6.58 -18.03
N GLY A 89 -13.11 -7.21 -17.12
CA GLY A 89 -12.09 -6.49 -16.36
C GLY A 89 -11.06 -5.87 -17.28
N TYR A 90 -10.79 -4.57 -17.09
CA TYR A 90 -9.88 -3.82 -17.96
C TYR A 90 -8.47 -4.38 -17.92
N ASP A 91 -7.84 -4.55 -19.07
CA ASP A 91 -6.55 -5.23 -19.23
C ASP A 91 -5.41 -4.54 -18.47
N ARG A 92 -5.49 -3.22 -18.29
CA ARG A 92 -4.47 -2.43 -17.59
C ARG A 92 -4.81 -2.14 -16.13
N ASP A 93 -5.93 -2.68 -15.63
CA ASP A 93 -6.26 -2.63 -14.21
C ASP A 93 -5.44 -3.68 -13.45
N PRO A 94 -4.55 -3.28 -12.51
CA PRO A 94 -3.74 -4.21 -11.73
C PRO A 94 -4.56 -5.24 -10.95
N ARG A 95 -5.73 -4.85 -10.42
CA ARG A 95 -6.62 -5.77 -9.69
C ARG A 95 -7.22 -6.83 -10.61
N SER A 96 -7.63 -6.46 -11.81
CA SER A 96 -8.09 -7.40 -12.85
C SER A 96 -6.98 -8.36 -13.28
N ILE A 97 -5.71 -7.89 -13.34
CA ILE A 97 -4.55 -8.77 -13.61
C ILE A 97 -4.39 -9.79 -12.48
N ALA A 98 -4.47 -9.38 -11.21
CA ALA A 98 -4.37 -10.28 -10.06
C ALA A 98 -5.50 -11.33 -10.07
N ARG A 99 -6.74 -10.93 -10.35
CA ARG A 99 -7.87 -11.86 -10.49
C ARG A 99 -7.65 -12.89 -11.62
N ARG A 100 -7.14 -12.44 -12.77
CA ARG A 100 -6.80 -13.36 -13.88
C ARG A 100 -5.67 -14.32 -13.51
N ALA A 101 -4.69 -13.87 -12.72
CA ALA A 101 -3.60 -14.73 -12.24
C ALA A 101 -4.13 -15.83 -11.29
N GLU A 102 -5.02 -15.51 -10.34
CA GLU A 102 -5.66 -16.51 -9.49
C GLU A 102 -6.51 -17.52 -10.30
N ALA A 103 -7.26 -17.01 -11.27
CA ALA A 103 -8.05 -17.87 -12.17
C ALA A 103 -7.16 -18.79 -13.01
N TYR A 104 -6.04 -18.27 -13.53
CA TYR A 104 -5.06 -19.05 -14.29
C TYR A 104 -4.42 -20.14 -13.43
N LEU A 105 -4.02 -19.85 -12.20
CA LEU A 105 -3.47 -20.86 -11.30
C LEU A 105 -4.43 -22.04 -11.15
N LYS A 106 -5.71 -21.77 -10.88
CA LYS A 106 -6.76 -22.81 -10.76
C LYS A 106 -6.95 -23.59 -12.06
N SER A 107 -7.05 -22.92 -13.20
CA SER A 107 -7.27 -23.56 -14.51
C SER A 107 -6.06 -24.35 -15.00
N SER A 108 -4.85 -23.99 -14.59
CA SER A 108 -3.63 -24.74 -14.93
C SER A 108 -3.55 -26.10 -14.25
N GLY A 109 -4.28 -26.28 -13.13
CA GLY A 109 -4.24 -27.50 -12.32
C GLY A 109 -2.98 -27.65 -11.47
N ILE A 110 -2.04 -26.69 -11.51
CA ILE A 110 -0.83 -26.67 -10.70
C ILE A 110 -1.18 -26.49 -9.22
N GLY A 111 -2.04 -25.49 -8.93
CA GLY A 111 -2.48 -25.18 -7.58
C GLY A 111 -3.87 -24.56 -7.59
N ASP A 112 -4.43 -24.35 -6.42
CA ASP A 112 -5.74 -23.68 -6.26
C ASP A 112 -5.65 -22.35 -5.52
N THR A 113 -4.59 -22.15 -4.74
CA THR A 113 -4.38 -20.97 -3.91
C THR A 113 -2.91 -20.54 -3.97
N ALA A 114 -2.68 -19.24 -4.09
CA ALA A 114 -1.37 -18.63 -3.93
C ALA A 114 -1.43 -17.59 -2.79
N TYR A 115 -0.46 -17.66 -1.88
CA TYR A 115 -0.29 -16.69 -0.80
C TYR A 115 0.88 -15.77 -1.06
N PHE A 116 0.71 -14.51 -0.66
CA PHE A 116 1.71 -13.46 -0.80
C PHE A 116 1.86 -12.72 0.53
N GLY A 117 3.10 -12.45 0.92
CA GLY A 117 3.46 -11.65 2.08
C GLY A 117 4.47 -10.58 1.67
N PRO A 118 4.02 -9.39 1.20
CA PRO A 118 4.92 -8.28 0.94
C PRO A 118 5.35 -7.62 2.24
N GLU A 119 6.61 -7.17 2.28
CA GLU A 119 7.27 -6.45 3.37
C GLU A 119 7.71 -5.07 2.88
N PRO A 120 6.78 -4.13 2.68
CA PRO A 120 7.12 -2.81 2.16
C PRO A 120 7.82 -1.98 3.22
N GLU A 121 9.05 -1.57 2.92
CA GLU A 121 9.79 -0.57 3.69
C GLU A 121 9.39 0.84 3.25
N PHE A 122 9.49 1.79 4.17
CA PHE A 122 9.16 3.19 3.91
C PHE A 122 9.97 4.13 4.79
N PHE A 123 10.10 5.38 4.35
CA PHE A 123 10.68 6.45 5.16
C PHE A 123 9.60 7.40 5.65
N VAL A 124 9.80 7.98 6.84
CA VAL A 124 8.96 9.05 7.40
C VAL A 124 9.82 10.24 7.73
N PHE A 125 9.61 11.35 7.02
CA PHE A 125 10.38 12.59 7.17
C PHE A 125 9.58 13.66 7.91
N ASP A 126 10.28 14.53 8.64
CA ASP A 126 9.70 15.72 9.26
C ASP A 126 9.41 16.81 8.22
N GLY A 127 10.19 16.87 7.16
CA GLY A 127 9.97 17.79 6.06
C GLY A 127 10.68 17.36 4.79
N VAL A 128 10.08 17.70 3.65
CA VAL A 128 10.67 17.49 2.33
C VAL A 128 10.42 18.73 1.48
N GLU A 129 11.51 19.32 0.97
CA GLU A 129 11.46 20.37 -0.03
C GLU A 129 12.10 19.90 -1.31
N PHE A 130 11.48 20.17 -2.45
CA PHE A 130 12.08 19.86 -3.76
C PHE A 130 11.77 20.95 -4.77
N GLU A 131 12.66 21.10 -5.72
CA GLU A 131 12.55 22.02 -6.84
C GLU A 131 13.06 21.34 -8.10
N THR A 132 12.25 21.36 -9.15
CA THR A 132 12.59 20.75 -10.43
C THR A 132 12.23 21.71 -11.54
N ASP A 133 13.19 22.54 -11.93
CA ASP A 133 13.09 23.51 -13.00
C ASP A 133 14.10 23.18 -14.12
N MET A 134 13.94 23.83 -15.29
CA MET A 134 14.83 23.63 -16.43
C MET A 134 16.29 23.97 -16.13
N HIS A 135 16.55 24.85 -15.17
CA HIS A 135 17.87 25.36 -14.83
C HIS A 135 18.39 24.88 -13.47
N LYS A 136 17.54 24.21 -12.67
CA LYS A 136 17.88 23.82 -11.27
C LYS A 136 17.05 22.63 -10.84
N THR A 137 17.72 21.71 -10.17
CA THR A 137 17.07 20.61 -9.46
C THR A 137 17.71 20.50 -8.07
N ARG A 138 16.89 20.49 -7.02
CA ARG A 138 17.30 20.22 -5.66
C ARG A 138 16.24 19.47 -4.89
N TYR A 139 16.63 18.80 -3.82
CA TYR A 139 15.75 18.37 -2.75
C TYR A 139 16.46 18.54 -1.42
N GLU A 140 15.68 18.72 -0.38
CA GLU A 140 16.13 18.79 1.00
C GLU A 140 15.20 18.00 1.89
N ILE A 141 15.76 17.17 2.77
CA ILE A 141 15.02 16.31 3.69
C ILE A 141 15.38 16.71 5.11
N THR A 142 14.37 17.03 5.90
CA THR A 142 14.49 17.21 7.35
C THR A 142 14.01 15.95 8.05
N SER A 143 14.82 15.41 8.96
CA SER A 143 14.47 14.25 9.79
C SER A 143 15.20 14.33 11.12
N GLU A 144 14.47 14.19 12.22
CA GLU A 144 15.05 14.11 13.57
C GLU A 144 16.00 12.92 13.74
N SER A 145 15.71 11.82 13.02
CA SER A 145 16.53 10.60 13.00
C SER A 145 17.60 10.60 11.91
N GLY A 146 17.76 11.70 11.16
CA GLY A 146 18.80 11.82 10.13
C GLY A 146 20.19 11.94 10.73
N ALA A 147 21.18 11.20 10.19
CA ALA A 147 22.56 11.29 10.61
C ALA A 147 23.12 12.74 10.54
N TRP A 148 22.56 13.56 9.65
CA TRP A 148 22.89 14.98 9.45
C TRP A 148 22.20 15.92 10.46
N ALA A 149 21.25 15.43 11.27
CA ALA A 149 20.44 16.24 12.19
C ALA A 149 21.15 16.59 13.51
N SER A 150 22.47 16.42 13.57
CA SER A 150 23.26 16.74 14.75
C SER A 150 23.12 18.22 15.15
N GLY A 151 22.72 18.47 16.40
CA GLY A 151 22.55 19.83 16.93
C GLY A 151 21.22 20.49 16.60
N LEU A 152 20.33 19.86 15.87
CA LEU A 152 18.95 20.32 15.69
C LEU A 152 18.18 20.17 17.01
N HIS A 153 17.21 21.05 17.19
CA HIS A 153 16.21 20.97 18.24
C HIS A 153 14.83 20.98 17.58
N MET A 154 14.09 19.91 17.76
CA MET A 154 12.73 19.75 17.23
C MET A 154 11.78 19.63 18.40
N ASP A 155 10.73 20.44 18.41
CA ASP A 155 9.75 20.50 19.51
C ASP A 155 10.39 20.62 20.92
N GLY A 156 11.51 21.32 21.01
CA GLY A 156 12.26 21.53 22.26
C GLY A 156 13.12 20.34 22.68
N GLN A 157 13.23 19.31 21.87
CA GLN A 157 14.05 18.13 22.16
C GLN A 157 15.39 18.15 21.40
N ASN A 158 16.42 17.59 22.03
CA ASN A 158 17.72 17.42 21.43
C ASN A 158 17.76 16.14 20.57
N THR A 159 18.21 16.26 19.33
CA THR A 159 18.30 15.13 18.37
C THR A 159 19.66 14.42 18.43
N GLY A 160 20.34 14.42 19.59
CA GLY A 160 21.62 13.74 19.78
C GLY A 160 21.55 12.22 19.69
N HIS A 161 20.42 11.63 20.09
CA HIS A 161 20.16 10.19 19.96
C HIS A 161 19.57 9.89 18.58
N ARG A 162 20.39 9.44 17.65
CA ARG A 162 19.98 9.11 16.28
C ARG A 162 20.90 8.05 15.68
N PRO A 163 20.43 7.27 14.69
CA PRO A 163 21.26 6.29 13.99
C PRO A 163 22.31 6.97 13.11
N ALA A 164 23.45 6.34 12.96
CA ALA A 164 24.40 6.65 11.90
C ALA A 164 23.84 6.26 10.52
N VAL A 165 24.49 6.71 9.45
CA VAL A 165 24.21 6.23 8.10
C VAL A 165 24.32 4.70 8.07
N LYS A 166 23.30 4.01 7.56
CA LYS A 166 23.17 2.53 7.55
C LYS A 166 23.23 1.88 8.95
N GLY A 167 22.89 2.61 9.97
CA GLY A 167 22.95 2.15 11.38
C GLY A 167 21.61 2.12 12.10
N GLY A 168 20.48 2.19 11.35
CA GLY A 168 19.15 2.33 11.93
C GLY A 168 18.41 1.02 12.25
N TYR A 169 19.02 -0.15 12.03
CA TYR A 169 18.30 -1.42 12.20
C TYR A 169 18.02 -1.78 13.66
N ALA A 170 16.74 -1.76 14.01
CA ALA A 170 16.18 -2.25 15.27
C ALA A 170 16.86 -1.74 16.56
N PRO A 171 17.24 -0.45 16.68
CA PRO A 171 17.74 0.07 17.94
C PRO A 171 16.58 0.23 18.94
N VAL A 172 16.89 0.28 20.22
CA VAL A 172 15.91 0.68 21.24
C VAL A 172 15.79 2.20 21.32
N ALA A 173 14.67 2.69 21.83
CA ALA A 173 14.52 4.12 22.16
C ALA A 173 15.63 4.60 23.14
N PRO A 174 16.10 5.84 23.05
CA PRO A 174 15.58 6.94 22.23
C PRO A 174 16.15 7.02 20.80
N ILE A 175 17.05 6.10 20.39
CA ILE A 175 17.58 6.09 19.01
C ILE A 175 16.43 5.76 18.02
N ASP A 176 15.59 4.78 18.36
CA ASP A 176 14.32 4.57 17.67
C ASP A 176 13.29 5.61 18.12
N ALA A 177 13.23 6.72 17.41
CA ALA A 177 12.25 7.79 17.65
C ALA A 177 10.87 7.49 17.00
N GLY A 178 10.75 6.41 16.22
CA GLY A 178 9.54 6.08 15.46
C GLY A 178 8.60 5.06 16.10
N GLN A 179 8.90 4.55 17.30
CA GLN A 179 8.13 3.48 17.93
C GLN A 179 6.63 3.82 18.07
N ASP A 180 6.31 4.98 18.62
CA ASP A 180 4.91 5.38 18.87
C ASP A 180 4.16 5.65 17.56
N LEU A 181 4.86 6.22 16.57
CA LEU A 181 4.30 6.45 15.24
C LEU A 181 3.93 5.13 14.55
N ARG A 182 4.83 4.14 14.57
CA ARG A 182 4.52 2.80 14.02
C ARG A 182 3.40 2.12 14.79
N SER A 183 3.38 2.24 16.13
CA SER A 183 2.30 1.68 16.95
C SER A 183 0.94 2.29 16.61
N ALA A 184 0.88 3.61 16.32
CA ALA A 184 -0.35 4.25 15.85
C ALA A 184 -0.79 3.73 14.47
N MET A 185 0.15 3.50 13.54
CA MET A 185 -0.14 2.86 12.26
C MET A 185 -0.68 1.44 12.44
N VAL A 186 -0.04 0.64 13.27
CA VAL A 186 -0.44 -0.76 13.56
C VAL A 186 -1.84 -0.83 14.14
N ASN A 187 -2.18 0.01 15.10
CA ASN A 187 -3.52 0.02 15.70
C ASN A 187 -4.62 0.22 14.64
N ILE A 188 -4.41 1.13 13.69
CA ILE A 188 -5.38 1.36 12.61
C ILE A 188 -5.40 0.19 11.63
N LEU A 189 -4.24 -0.39 11.27
CA LEU A 189 -4.18 -1.56 10.40
C LEU A 189 -4.96 -2.74 10.98
N GLU A 190 -4.79 -3.01 12.28
CA GLU A 190 -5.53 -4.05 13.00
C GLU A 190 -7.05 -3.78 13.03
N GLU A 191 -7.47 -2.53 13.23
CA GLU A 191 -8.88 -2.11 13.14
C GLU A 191 -9.48 -2.36 11.75
N LEU A 192 -8.67 -2.23 10.69
CA LEU A 192 -9.07 -2.56 9.31
C LEU A 192 -8.98 -4.06 8.99
N GLY A 193 -8.61 -4.90 9.95
CA GLY A 193 -8.49 -6.34 9.77
C GLY A 193 -7.23 -6.77 9.00
N ILE A 194 -6.20 -5.94 9.00
CA ILE A 194 -4.87 -6.26 8.47
C ILE A 194 -4.00 -6.73 9.64
N GLU A 195 -3.84 -8.04 9.78
CA GLU A 195 -3.08 -8.66 10.87
C GLU A 195 -1.59 -8.29 10.74
N VAL A 196 -1.05 -7.61 11.75
CA VAL A 196 0.35 -7.22 11.83
C VAL A 196 1.13 -8.21 12.70
N GLU A 197 2.28 -8.66 12.23
CA GLU A 197 3.13 -9.61 12.96
C GLU A 197 4.32 -8.94 13.64
N VAL A 198 4.86 -7.87 13.04
CA VAL A 198 6.04 -7.16 13.55
C VAL A 198 6.12 -5.75 13.00
N HIS A 199 6.73 -4.85 13.74
CA HIS A 199 7.19 -3.57 13.21
C HIS A 199 8.51 -3.15 13.87
N HIS A 200 9.37 -2.50 13.12
CA HIS A 200 10.68 -2.05 13.60
C HIS A 200 11.22 -0.86 12.79
N ALA A 201 12.28 -0.23 13.32
CA ALA A 201 13.09 0.70 12.56
C ALA A 201 14.00 -0.09 11.60
N GLU A 202 14.17 0.43 10.39
CA GLU A 202 15.00 -0.16 9.34
C GLU A 202 16.40 0.45 9.25
N VAL A 203 17.25 -0.12 8.37
CA VAL A 203 18.70 0.18 8.28
C VAL A 203 19.00 1.63 7.93
N GLY A 204 18.15 2.28 7.13
CA GLY A 204 18.38 3.66 6.68
C GLY A 204 18.28 4.68 7.82
N THR A 205 19.22 5.61 7.88
CA THR A 205 19.06 6.81 8.71
C THR A 205 17.90 7.66 8.20
N GLY A 206 17.33 8.54 9.02
CA GLY A 206 16.22 9.40 8.60
C GLY A 206 14.86 8.76 8.70
N SER A 207 14.65 7.84 9.65
CA SER A 207 13.38 7.18 9.96
C SER A 207 12.89 6.22 8.88
N GLN A 208 13.73 5.31 8.42
CA GLN A 208 13.29 4.15 7.66
C GLN A 208 12.61 3.16 8.60
N MET A 209 11.49 2.58 8.15
CA MET A 209 10.62 1.71 8.94
C MET A 209 10.09 0.57 8.10
N GLU A 210 9.72 -0.53 8.78
CA GLU A 210 8.99 -1.64 8.21
C GLU A 210 7.85 -2.06 9.14
N ILE A 211 6.74 -2.52 8.53
CA ILE A 211 5.62 -3.14 9.22
C ILE A 211 5.31 -4.44 8.49
N GLY A 212 5.68 -5.57 9.08
CA GLY A 212 5.41 -6.90 8.57
C GLY A 212 4.00 -7.34 8.89
N THR A 213 3.30 -7.86 7.89
CA THR A 213 1.92 -8.30 7.99
C THR A 213 1.77 -9.75 7.57
N ARG A 214 0.81 -10.46 8.18
CA ARG A 214 0.52 -11.84 7.81
C ARG A 214 0.15 -11.97 6.33
N PHE A 215 0.59 -13.03 5.68
CA PHE A 215 0.31 -13.32 4.29
C PHE A 215 -1.21 -13.52 4.04
N ALA A 216 -1.65 -13.24 2.81
CA ALA A 216 -3.02 -13.52 2.34
C ALA A 216 -3.00 -13.93 0.85
N THR A 217 -4.18 -14.28 0.29
CA THR A 217 -4.30 -14.57 -1.14
C THR A 217 -3.96 -13.35 -1.99
N LEU A 218 -3.62 -13.56 -3.25
CA LEU A 218 -3.07 -12.53 -4.13
C LEU A 218 -3.93 -11.26 -4.18
N VAL A 219 -5.20 -11.35 -4.55
CA VAL A 219 -6.08 -10.19 -4.69
C VAL A 219 -6.26 -9.50 -3.33
N LYS A 220 -6.58 -10.27 -2.28
CA LYS A 220 -6.77 -9.72 -0.94
C LYS A 220 -5.50 -9.00 -0.44
N ARG A 221 -4.32 -9.58 -0.63
CA ARG A 221 -3.07 -8.98 -0.17
C ARG A 221 -2.69 -7.75 -0.99
N ALA A 222 -2.98 -7.74 -2.29
CA ALA A 222 -2.79 -6.56 -3.13
C ALA A 222 -3.65 -5.37 -2.66
N ASP A 223 -4.94 -5.62 -2.40
CA ASP A 223 -5.85 -4.60 -1.84
C ASP A 223 -5.32 -4.10 -0.48
N GLN A 224 -5.00 -5.01 0.45
CA GLN A 224 -4.45 -4.67 1.77
C GLN A 224 -3.11 -3.90 1.70
N THR A 225 -2.28 -4.13 0.68
CA THR A 225 -1.04 -3.36 0.49
C THR A 225 -1.33 -1.91 0.14
N GLN A 226 -2.37 -1.64 -0.64
CA GLN A 226 -2.81 -0.27 -0.92
C GLN A 226 -3.41 0.39 0.33
N ASP A 227 -4.24 -0.33 1.08
CA ASP A 227 -4.80 0.17 2.33
C ASP A 227 -3.70 0.46 3.36
N MET A 228 -2.69 -0.41 3.46
CA MET A 228 -1.51 -0.21 4.31
C MET A 228 -0.75 1.08 3.93
N LYS A 229 -0.50 1.31 2.64
CA LYS A 229 0.12 2.57 2.17
C LYS A 229 -0.72 3.79 2.54
N TYR A 230 -2.02 3.70 2.36
CA TYR A 230 -2.97 4.75 2.72
C TYR A 230 -2.92 5.08 4.22
N VAL A 231 -2.99 4.05 5.08
CA VAL A 231 -2.90 4.22 6.54
C VAL A 231 -1.57 4.85 6.95
N ILE A 232 -0.45 4.32 6.47
CA ILE A 232 0.90 4.82 6.81
C ILE A 232 1.04 6.30 6.43
N GLN A 233 0.59 6.69 5.24
CA GLN A 233 0.69 8.08 4.77
C GLN A 233 -0.22 9.02 5.58
N ASN A 234 -1.45 8.60 5.90
CA ASN A 234 -2.38 9.44 6.66
C ASN A 234 -1.97 9.55 8.15
N VAL A 235 -1.51 8.48 8.78
CA VAL A 235 -0.99 8.55 10.15
C VAL A 235 0.24 9.45 10.21
N ALA A 236 1.18 9.31 9.28
CA ALA A 236 2.34 10.20 9.20
C ALA A 236 1.90 11.67 9.06
N HIS A 237 0.91 11.95 8.19
CA HIS A 237 0.35 13.28 8.01
C HIS A 237 -0.25 13.83 9.30
N ASN A 238 -1.01 13.04 10.05
CA ASN A 238 -1.61 13.44 11.33
C ASN A 238 -0.56 13.73 12.42
N PHE A 239 0.63 13.12 12.30
CA PHE A 239 1.79 13.42 13.13
C PHE A 239 2.65 14.61 12.62
N GLY A 240 2.17 15.33 11.59
CA GLY A 240 2.90 16.44 10.98
C GLY A 240 4.11 16.00 10.15
N LYS A 241 4.14 14.75 9.70
CA LYS A 241 5.24 14.14 8.98
C LYS A 241 4.82 13.70 7.57
N THR A 242 5.78 13.28 6.75
CA THR A 242 5.55 12.79 5.39
C THR A 242 6.13 11.39 5.23
N ALA A 243 5.29 10.41 4.90
CA ALA A 243 5.73 9.06 4.58
C ALA A 243 5.93 8.88 3.07
N THR A 244 6.97 8.14 2.68
CA THR A 244 7.25 7.80 1.28
C THR A 244 7.68 6.35 1.12
N PHE A 245 7.16 5.70 0.08
CA PHE A 245 7.60 4.39 -0.41
C PHE A 245 8.58 4.51 -1.56
N MET A 246 9.16 5.68 -1.79
CA MET A 246 10.19 5.89 -2.80
C MET A 246 11.37 4.95 -2.54
N PRO A 247 11.85 4.19 -3.54
CA PRO A 247 12.87 3.17 -3.32
C PRO A 247 14.19 3.71 -2.76
N LYS A 248 14.57 4.93 -3.11
CA LYS A 248 15.84 5.51 -2.67
C LYS A 248 15.76 7.02 -2.48
N PRO A 249 15.10 7.48 -1.41
CA PRO A 249 14.92 8.92 -1.19
C PRO A 249 16.19 9.61 -0.67
N ILE A 250 17.11 8.87 -0.05
CA ILE A 250 18.36 9.43 0.52
C ILE A 250 19.55 8.89 -0.27
N MET A 251 20.32 9.81 -0.86
CA MET A 251 21.54 9.46 -1.60
C MET A 251 22.60 8.90 -0.65
N GLY A 252 23.18 7.75 -1.00
CA GLY A 252 24.27 7.12 -0.24
C GLY A 252 23.84 6.27 0.96
N ASP A 253 22.56 6.27 1.32
CA ASP A 253 22.01 5.41 2.37
C ASP A 253 21.31 4.17 1.79
N ASN A 254 20.74 3.31 2.65
CA ASN A 254 19.93 2.20 2.21
C ASN A 254 18.65 2.68 1.52
N GLY A 255 18.16 1.89 0.59
CA GLY A 255 16.87 2.10 -0.05
C GLY A 255 15.77 1.26 0.62
N SER A 256 14.53 1.55 0.28
CA SER A 256 13.35 0.78 0.69
C SER A 256 13.11 -0.36 -0.29
N GLY A 257 13.10 -1.58 0.23
CA GLY A 257 12.69 -2.77 -0.49
C GLY A 257 11.19 -3.04 -0.35
N MET A 258 10.72 -4.01 -1.11
CA MET A 258 9.48 -4.72 -0.86
C MET A 258 9.74 -6.18 -1.20
N HIS A 259 10.27 -6.93 -0.23
CA HIS A 259 10.39 -8.38 -0.38
C HIS A 259 9.00 -8.98 -0.44
N VAL A 260 8.81 -10.01 -1.25
CA VAL A 260 7.50 -10.66 -1.38
C VAL A 260 7.66 -12.15 -1.17
N HIS A 261 7.26 -12.62 -0.01
CA HIS A 261 7.16 -14.05 0.27
C HIS A 261 6.00 -14.65 -0.52
N GLN A 262 6.22 -15.81 -1.12
CA GLN A 262 5.24 -16.47 -1.97
C GLN A 262 5.17 -17.97 -1.70
N SER A 263 3.97 -18.52 -1.78
CA SER A 263 3.76 -19.96 -1.80
C SER A 263 2.53 -20.34 -2.61
N ILE A 264 2.59 -21.51 -3.27
CA ILE A 264 1.46 -22.08 -4.02
C ILE A 264 0.96 -23.30 -3.26
N TRP A 265 -0.34 -23.44 -3.16
CA TRP A 265 -1.01 -24.49 -2.42
C TRP A 265 -2.01 -25.23 -3.30
N LYS A 266 -2.22 -26.50 -2.96
CA LYS A 266 -3.24 -27.36 -3.58
C LYS A 266 -3.86 -28.26 -2.52
N ASP A 267 -5.17 -28.29 -2.44
CA ASP A 267 -5.92 -29.11 -1.49
C ASP A 267 -5.42 -28.92 -0.03
N GLY A 268 -5.07 -27.68 0.34
CA GLY A 268 -4.57 -27.31 1.66
C GLY A 268 -3.10 -27.70 1.94
N GLN A 269 -2.36 -28.17 0.94
CA GLN A 269 -0.94 -28.51 1.05
C GLN A 269 -0.06 -27.47 0.36
N ASN A 270 1.01 -27.05 1.04
CA ASN A 270 2.01 -26.13 0.48
C ASN A 270 2.91 -26.88 -0.51
N LEU A 271 2.81 -26.55 -1.80
CA LEU A 271 3.59 -27.17 -2.87
C LEU A 271 5.08 -26.74 -2.87
N PHE A 272 5.42 -25.67 -2.15
CA PHE A 272 6.79 -25.17 -2.07
C PHE A 272 7.59 -25.83 -0.94
N ALA A 273 6.92 -26.48 0.03
CA ALA A 273 7.58 -27.21 1.09
C ALA A 273 8.12 -28.56 0.56
N GLY A 274 9.34 -28.91 0.91
CA GLY A 274 10.00 -30.16 0.48
C GLY A 274 11.29 -30.45 1.22
N ASP A 275 12.05 -31.42 0.74
CA ASP A 275 13.30 -31.88 1.36
C ASP A 275 14.58 -31.35 0.65
N GLY A 276 14.40 -30.47 -0.35
CA GLY A 276 15.50 -29.87 -1.10
C GLY A 276 16.20 -28.73 -0.37
N TYR A 277 16.98 -27.94 -1.12
CA TYR A 277 17.70 -26.79 -0.58
C TYR A 277 16.77 -25.85 0.19
N ALA A 278 17.16 -25.47 1.41
CA ALA A 278 16.38 -24.62 2.31
C ALA A 278 14.95 -25.14 2.65
N GLY A 279 14.71 -26.45 2.57
CA GLY A 279 13.40 -27.04 2.83
C GLY A 279 12.38 -26.81 1.70
N LEU A 280 12.85 -26.50 0.49
CA LEU A 280 12.02 -26.29 -0.68
C LEU A 280 11.81 -27.56 -1.50
N SER A 281 10.68 -27.63 -2.18
CA SER A 281 10.40 -28.69 -3.16
C SER A 281 11.03 -28.37 -4.52
N ASP A 282 11.09 -29.37 -5.41
CA ASP A 282 11.52 -29.17 -6.81
C ASP A 282 10.60 -28.20 -7.57
N THR A 283 9.35 -28.06 -7.14
CA THR A 283 8.41 -27.09 -7.72
C THR A 283 8.74 -25.65 -7.36
N ALA A 284 9.37 -25.44 -6.20
CA ALA A 284 9.74 -24.11 -5.72
C ALA A 284 11.13 -23.68 -6.23
N LEU A 285 12.00 -24.63 -6.58
CA LEU A 285 13.35 -24.43 -7.13
C LEU A 285 13.33 -24.34 -8.65
#